data_08f1c637d043357149d76864d3a68f0a
#
_entry.id   08f1c637d043357149d76864d3a68f0a
#
_cell.length_a   1.000
_cell.length_b   1.000
_cell.length_c   1.000
_cell.angle_alpha   90.00
_cell.angle_beta   90.00
_cell.angle_gamma   90.00
#
_symmetry.space_group_name_H-M   'P 1'
#
loop_
_entity.id
_entity.type
_entity.pdbx_description
1 polymer ?
#
loop_
_entity_poly.entity_id
_entity_poly.type
_entity_poly.pdbx_seq_one_letter_code
_entity_poly.pdbx_strand_id
1 'polypeptide(L)'
;MPTPLLTVRNLRVSFSREGKWNEAVHGIDLDVLAGRTLGLVGESGSGKSVSSLAVMRLLNGKVSRIAADSIQIEGKEIRDFSEDQMADVRGKCISMIFQEPMTSLNPVYKCGFQVSEMILQHEEVSKTEAKHRVINLFKQVMLPRPEAIYDSYPHELSGGQKQRVMIAMAIACNPKLLIADEPTTALDVTVQLEILKLLRKLQAETGMGMIFITHDLGVVAEIADDVAVMHNGEILERGTVQQILNHPQHPYTQGLLACRPPMDVRLKRLPIVKEFLDGQWQGGKEQILRDLQITEAGRKAHLEQLYSKTPLLKVENLKTWYPLRKGVFSRVYDHVKAVDDVSLEVYEGETLGLVGESGCGKTTLGRSILRLAEPTGGKVWFDGIEVTALKGQALRDFRKQAQIVFQDPYSSLNPRITIGEAIAEPMLVHDIQKDKKKCRAMVCDLLEQVGLHAEHYDRYPHEFSGGQRQRICIARALAVNPRLVICDESVSALDVSVQAQVLNLLNRLKEERNLTYIFISHDLSVVRFMSDRVLVMYNGKPVEMNDADELFEHPQNDYTKKLIAALPGIHPKA
;
A
#
# COMPACT_ATOMS: atom_id res chain seq x y z
N MET A 1 -8.01 -34.75 16.37
CA MET A 1 -7.75 -33.47 15.66
C MET A 1 -6.86 -33.80 14.48
N PRO A 2 -7.01 -33.20 13.32
CA PRO A 2 -6.09 -33.41 12.20
C PRO A 2 -4.66 -33.00 12.60
N THR A 3 -3.65 -33.78 12.18
CA THR A 3 -2.24 -33.47 12.45
C THR A 3 -1.83 -32.22 11.68
N PRO A 4 -1.23 -31.21 12.33
CA PRO A 4 -0.76 -30.02 11.64
C PRO A 4 0.30 -30.37 10.59
N LEU A 5 0.27 -29.65 9.44
CA LEU A 5 1.31 -29.71 8.42
C LEU A 5 2.59 -29.04 8.91
N LEU A 6 2.46 -27.85 9.49
CA LEU A 6 3.54 -27.12 10.16
C LEU A 6 3.19 -26.95 11.64
N THR A 7 4.13 -27.24 12.51
CA THR A 7 4.06 -26.97 13.96
C THR A 7 5.30 -26.19 14.36
N VAL A 8 5.11 -25.03 14.97
CA VAL A 8 6.18 -24.21 15.55
C VAL A 8 5.86 -23.99 17.02
N ARG A 9 6.85 -24.17 17.90
CA ARG A 9 6.69 -23.97 19.35
C ARG A 9 7.79 -23.09 19.90
N ASN A 10 7.38 -22.07 20.68
CA ASN A 10 8.25 -21.12 21.38
C ASN A 10 9.32 -20.50 20.47
N LEU A 11 8.92 -20.06 19.27
CA LEU A 11 9.86 -19.43 18.32
C LEU A 11 10.29 -18.06 18.84
N ARG A 12 11.59 -17.87 18.98
CA ARG A 12 12.23 -16.63 19.39
C ARG A 12 13.25 -16.20 18.35
N VAL A 13 13.25 -14.92 18.01
CA VAL A 13 14.24 -14.36 17.06
C VAL A 13 14.80 -13.08 17.62
N SER A 14 16.13 -13.00 17.67
CA SER A 14 16.87 -11.81 18.13
C SER A 14 17.82 -11.31 17.05
N PHE A 15 17.98 -9.99 16.98
CA PHE A 15 18.95 -9.32 16.10
C PHE A 15 19.99 -8.55 16.90
N SER A 16 21.25 -8.61 16.42
CA SER A 16 22.34 -7.81 16.96
C SER A 16 22.37 -6.43 16.31
N ARG A 17 22.29 -5.39 17.12
CA ARG A 17 22.47 -4.01 16.69
C ARG A 17 23.45 -3.33 17.67
N GLU A 18 24.57 -2.80 17.16
CA GLU A 18 25.59 -2.11 17.96
C GLU A 18 26.09 -2.95 19.16
N GLY A 19 26.23 -4.28 18.95
CA GLY A 19 26.68 -5.21 19.98
C GLY A 19 25.64 -5.64 21.01
N LYS A 20 24.42 -5.10 20.94
CA LYS A 20 23.28 -5.52 21.80
C LYS A 20 22.32 -6.42 21.03
N TRP A 21 21.81 -7.45 21.70
CA TRP A 21 20.81 -8.36 21.15
C TRP A 21 19.41 -7.85 21.53
N ASN A 22 18.59 -7.58 20.52
CA ASN A 22 17.18 -7.19 20.69
C ASN A 22 16.31 -8.33 20.16
N GLU A 23 15.41 -8.81 20.97
CA GLU A 23 14.45 -9.83 20.58
C GLU A 23 13.32 -9.18 19.75
N ALA A 24 13.02 -9.75 18.59
CA ALA A 24 11.99 -9.28 17.67
C ALA A 24 10.79 -10.23 17.61
N VAL A 25 10.95 -11.48 18.07
CA VAL A 25 9.87 -12.48 18.22
C VAL A 25 10.04 -13.15 19.57
N HIS A 26 9.00 -13.15 20.39
CA HIS A 26 9.04 -13.41 21.82
C HIS A 26 8.37 -14.73 22.21
N GLY A 27 8.70 -15.85 21.55
CA GLY A 27 8.19 -17.16 21.91
C GLY A 27 6.79 -17.45 21.37
N ILE A 28 6.62 -17.35 20.05
CA ILE A 28 5.34 -17.62 19.41
C ILE A 28 5.15 -19.09 19.05
N ASP A 29 3.89 -19.51 19.04
CA ASP A 29 3.44 -20.82 18.57
C ASP A 29 2.62 -20.66 17.30
N LEU A 30 2.87 -21.51 16.29
CA LEU A 30 2.10 -21.53 15.03
C LEU A 30 1.75 -22.96 14.66
N ASP A 31 0.50 -23.17 14.23
CA ASP A 31 0.02 -24.40 13.63
C ASP A 31 -0.66 -24.11 12.30
N VAL A 32 -0.29 -24.85 11.27
CA VAL A 32 -0.91 -24.76 9.94
C VAL A 32 -1.37 -26.14 9.53
N LEU A 33 -2.62 -26.26 9.12
CA LEU A 33 -3.20 -27.51 8.62
C LEU A 33 -3.06 -27.61 7.11
N ALA A 34 -2.97 -28.83 6.58
CA ALA A 34 -3.03 -29.07 5.14
C ALA A 34 -4.36 -28.55 4.57
N GLY A 35 -4.32 -27.90 3.40
CA GLY A 35 -5.48 -27.34 2.74
C GLY A 35 -6.13 -26.13 3.44
N ARG A 36 -5.53 -25.60 4.52
CA ARG A 36 -6.03 -24.42 5.25
C ARG A 36 -5.05 -23.25 5.18
N THR A 37 -5.60 -22.05 5.29
CA THR A 37 -4.82 -20.80 5.34
C THR A 37 -4.83 -20.23 6.75
N LEU A 38 -3.63 -20.06 7.34
CA LEU A 38 -3.41 -19.25 8.53
C LEU A 38 -3.06 -17.82 8.10
N GLY A 39 -3.93 -16.85 8.39
CA GLY A 39 -3.64 -15.44 8.29
C GLY A 39 -2.76 -14.96 9.45
N LEU A 40 -1.60 -14.40 9.19
CA LEU A 40 -0.74 -13.76 10.19
C LEU A 40 -0.80 -12.26 10.00
N VAL A 41 -1.45 -11.55 10.94
CA VAL A 41 -1.82 -10.13 10.80
C VAL A 41 -1.17 -9.29 11.89
N GLY A 42 -0.89 -8.03 11.59
CA GLY A 42 -0.34 -7.05 12.54
C GLY A 42 0.35 -5.91 11.81
N GLU A 43 0.77 -4.90 12.56
CA GLU A 43 1.50 -3.74 12.01
C GLU A 43 2.90 -4.11 11.51
N SER A 44 3.51 -3.23 10.70
CA SER A 44 4.90 -3.38 10.28
C SER A 44 5.83 -3.42 11.50
N GLY A 45 6.82 -4.29 11.47
CA GLY A 45 7.71 -4.50 12.62
C GLY A 45 7.12 -5.38 13.72
N SER A 46 5.88 -5.91 13.62
CA SER A 46 5.33 -6.84 14.62
C SER A 46 5.99 -8.22 14.65
N GLY A 47 6.86 -8.54 13.67
CA GLY A 47 7.62 -9.80 13.63
C GLY A 47 7.11 -10.85 12.63
N LYS A 48 6.04 -10.57 11.85
CA LYS A 48 5.41 -11.52 10.89
C LYS A 48 6.38 -12.12 9.88
N SER A 49 7.00 -11.28 9.06
CA SER A 49 7.98 -11.71 8.04
C SER A 49 9.21 -12.34 8.67
N VAL A 50 9.66 -11.81 9.80
CA VAL A 50 10.79 -12.36 10.57
C VAL A 50 10.50 -13.78 11.02
N SER A 51 9.27 -14.06 11.51
CA SER A 51 8.86 -15.41 11.94
C SER A 51 8.89 -16.40 10.76
N SER A 52 8.39 -16.00 9.60
CA SER A 52 8.39 -16.84 8.40
C SER A 52 9.80 -17.08 7.86
N LEU A 53 10.65 -16.05 7.82
CA LEU A 53 12.05 -16.19 7.44
C LEU A 53 12.83 -17.07 8.43
N ALA A 54 12.48 -17.04 9.72
CA ALA A 54 13.07 -17.91 10.73
C ALA A 54 12.70 -19.39 10.51
N VAL A 55 11.42 -19.69 10.20
CA VAL A 55 10.96 -21.04 9.84
C VAL A 55 11.71 -21.56 8.60
N MET A 56 11.92 -20.69 7.60
CA MET A 56 12.67 -21.00 6.39
C MET A 56 14.21 -20.99 6.61
N ARG A 57 14.69 -20.56 7.79
CA ARG A 57 16.12 -20.34 8.09
C ARG A 57 16.84 -19.47 7.06
N LEU A 58 16.16 -18.41 6.62
CA LEU A 58 16.70 -17.43 5.66
C LEU A 58 17.32 -16.19 6.34
N LEU A 59 17.25 -16.10 7.66
CA LEU A 59 17.88 -15.01 8.42
C LEU A 59 19.40 -15.16 8.46
N ASN A 60 20.12 -14.04 8.33
CA ASN A 60 21.57 -14.03 8.36
C ASN A 60 22.11 -14.35 9.78
N GLY A 61 22.67 -15.54 9.98
CA GLY A 61 23.18 -16.02 11.27
C GLY A 61 24.33 -15.19 11.89
N LYS A 62 24.93 -14.24 11.14
CA LYS A 62 25.93 -13.31 11.70
C LYS A 62 25.31 -12.20 12.54
N VAL A 63 24.07 -11.82 12.23
CA VAL A 63 23.34 -10.71 12.87
C VAL A 63 22.01 -11.15 13.49
N SER A 64 21.63 -12.42 13.36
CA SER A 64 20.39 -12.97 13.95
C SER A 64 20.63 -14.26 14.71
N ARG A 65 19.77 -14.53 15.68
CA ARG A 65 19.69 -15.80 16.42
C ARG A 65 18.25 -16.30 16.39
N ILE A 66 18.08 -17.58 16.06
CA ILE A 66 16.80 -18.27 16.05
C ILE A 66 16.84 -19.31 17.17
N ALA A 67 15.86 -19.32 18.05
CA ALA A 67 15.63 -20.33 19.05
C ALA A 67 14.17 -20.79 18.97
N ALA A 68 13.92 -22.08 19.13
CA ALA A 68 12.58 -22.66 19.20
C ALA A 68 12.66 -23.99 19.97
N ASP A 69 11.57 -24.37 20.62
CA ASP A 69 11.49 -25.69 21.23
C ASP A 69 11.34 -26.77 20.16
N SER A 70 10.54 -26.47 19.12
CA SER A 70 10.33 -27.37 17.97
C SER A 70 9.88 -26.58 16.73
N ILE A 71 10.36 -27.01 15.55
CA ILE A 71 9.86 -26.60 14.23
C ILE A 71 9.69 -27.88 13.41
N GLN A 72 8.45 -28.30 13.19
CA GLN A 72 8.14 -29.55 12.49
C GLN A 72 7.32 -29.31 11.23
N ILE A 73 7.66 -30.01 10.14
CA ILE A 73 6.83 -30.13 8.95
C ILE A 73 6.47 -31.61 8.74
N GLU A 74 5.15 -31.90 8.62
CA GLU A 74 4.63 -33.28 8.56
C GLU A 74 5.13 -34.17 9.71
N GLY A 75 5.28 -33.61 10.92
CA GLY A 75 5.81 -34.31 12.08
C GLY A 75 7.33 -34.53 12.10
N LYS A 76 8.05 -34.10 11.07
CA LYS A 76 9.52 -34.19 11.00
C LYS A 76 10.15 -32.89 11.53
N GLU A 77 11.00 -33.02 12.55
CA GLU A 77 11.74 -31.89 13.13
C GLU A 77 12.76 -31.34 12.11
N ILE A 78 12.69 -30.03 11.82
CA ILE A 78 13.58 -29.34 10.88
C ILE A 78 14.47 -28.28 11.55
N ARG A 79 14.27 -28.02 12.84
CA ARG A 79 15.02 -27.00 13.59
C ARG A 79 16.53 -27.18 13.49
N ASP A 80 16.98 -28.42 13.61
CA ASP A 80 18.41 -28.75 13.69
C ASP A 80 19.00 -29.26 12.36
N PHE A 81 18.26 -29.12 11.24
CA PHE A 81 18.74 -29.54 9.92
C PHE A 81 20.02 -28.80 9.51
N SER A 82 20.92 -29.49 8.79
CA SER A 82 22.04 -28.84 8.09
C SER A 82 21.53 -27.94 6.96
N GLU A 83 22.38 -27.09 6.42
CA GLU A 83 22.01 -26.23 5.29
C GLU A 83 21.61 -27.04 4.05
N ASP A 84 22.32 -28.15 3.79
CA ASP A 84 21.97 -29.06 2.68
C ASP A 84 20.60 -29.70 2.87
N GLN A 85 20.28 -30.13 4.10
CA GLN A 85 18.94 -30.66 4.42
C GLN A 85 17.84 -29.59 4.28
N MET A 86 18.14 -28.34 4.64
CA MET A 86 17.22 -27.22 4.45
C MET A 86 17.04 -26.85 2.97
N ALA A 87 18.09 -27.02 2.13
CA ALA A 87 17.97 -26.84 0.69
C ALA A 87 16.97 -27.81 0.06
N ASP A 88 16.89 -29.06 0.56
CA ASP A 88 15.87 -30.04 0.14
C ASP A 88 14.46 -29.69 0.62
N VAL A 89 14.32 -29.01 1.76
CA VAL A 89 13.02 -28.57 2.29
C VAL A 89 12.50 -27.35 1.54
N ARG A 90 13.39 -26.39 1.28
CA ARG A 90 13.05 -25.15 0.55
C ARG A 90 12.69 -25.48 -0.91
N GLY A 91 11.59 -24.96 -1.39
CA GLY A 91 11.07 -25.20 -2.75
C GLY A 91 10.20 -26.45 -2.87
N LYS A 92 10.58 -27.59 -2.31
CA LYS A 92 9.80 -28.86 -2.36
C LYS A 92 8.75 -28.97 -1.26
N CYS A 93 9.12 -28.70 -0.01
CA CYS A 93 8.21 -28.83 1.12
C CYS A 93 7.61 -27.48 1.50
N ILE A 94 8.45 -26.47 1.66
CA ILE A 94 8.06 -25.10 2.01
C ILE A 94 8.55 -24.17 0.91
N SER A 95 7.68 -23.36 0.37
CA SER A 95 8.02 -22.29 -0.57
C SER A 95 7.52 -20.94 -0.09
N MET A 96 8.09 -19.84 -0.60
CA MET A 96 7.77 -18.50 -0.16
C MET A 96 7.59 -17.53 -1.34
N ILE A 97 6.54 -16.72 -1.26
CA ILE A 97 6.37 -15.51 -2.05
C ILE A 97 6.83 -14.35 -1.18
N PHE A 98 7.86 -13.63 -1.63
CA PHE A 98 8.43 -12.49 -0.89
C PHE A 98 7.63 -11.20 -1.13
N GLN A 99 7.75 -10.25 -0.20
CA GLN A 99 6.97 -9.01 -0.15
C GLN A 99 7.12 -8.13 -1.40
N GLU A 100 8.33 -8.04 -1.97
CA GLU A 100 8.60 -7.13 -3.09
C GLU A 100 8.92 -7.87 -4.39
N PRO A 101 8.05 -7.82 -5.43
CA PRO A 101 8.33 -8.41 -6.73
C PRO A 101 9.56 -7.81 -7.43
N MET A 102 9.86 -6.55 -7.16
CA MET A 102 10.96 -5.82 -7.80
C MET A 102 12.34 -6.29 -7.35
N THR A 103 12.46 -6.75 -6.11
CA THR A 103 13.71 -7.24 -5.51
C THR A 103 13.85 -8.76 -5.61
N SER A 104 12.73 -9.49 -5.76
CA SER A 104 12.69 -10.95 -5.79
C SER A 104 13.00 -11.53 -7.16
N LEU A 105 12.65 -10.83 -8.24
CA LEU A 105 13.02 -11.22 -9.62
C LEU A 105 14.33 -10.52 -10.04
N ASN A 106 15.30 -11.29 -10.47
CA ASN A 106 16.54 -10.73 -10.98
C ASN A 106 16.29 -10.04 -12.34
N PRO A 107 16.53 -8.71 -12.45
CA PRO A 107 16.18 -7.93 -13.65
C PRO A 107 17.00 -8.28 -14.89
N VAL A 108 18.15 -8.95 -14.74
CA VAL A 108 19.04 -9.30 -15.87
C VAL A 108 18.76 -10.69 -16.45
N TYR A 109 17.85 -11.46 -15.84
CA TYR A 109 17.45 -12.78 -16.35
C TYR A 109 15.99 -12.76 -16.82
N LYS A 110 15.70 -13.56 -17.87
CA LYS A 110 14.34 -13.76 -18.37
C LYS A 110 13.46 -14.44 -17.31
N CYS A 111 12.17 -14.08 -17.29
CA CYS A 111 11.22 -14.62 -16.30
C CYS A 111 11.11 -16.15 -16.37
N GLY A 112 11.02 -16.72 -17.59
CA GLY A 112 10.95 -18.18 -17.75
C GLY A 112 12.19 -18.91 -17.30
N PHE A 113 13.37 -18.31 -17.46
CA PHE A 113 14.63 -18.90 -16.98
C PHE A 113 14.62 -19.05 -15.45
N GLN A 114 14.23 -18.01 -14.72
CA GLN A 114 14.21 -18.00 -13.26
C GLN A 114 13.25 -19.05 -12.67
N VAL A 115 12.08 -19.25 -13.30
CA VAL A 115 11.15 -20.30 -12.90
C VAL A 115 11.65 -21.68 -13.30
N SER A 116 12.32 -21.83 -14.47
CA SER A 116 12.93 -23.09 -14.88
C SER A 116 14.06 -23.53 -13.96
N GLU A 117 14.83 -22.58 -13.42
CA GLU A 117 15.93 -22.83 -12.48
C GLU A 117 15.42 -23.54 -11.22
N MET A 118 14.26 -23.13 -10.69
CA MET A 118 13.65 -23.81 -9.53
C MET A 118 13.33 -25.27 -9.82
N ILE A 119 12.78 -25.58 -10.98
CA ILE A 119 12.44 -26.94 -11.38
C ILE A 119 13.73 -27.78 -11.55
N LEU A 120 14.73 -27.25 -12.26
CA LEU A 120 15.99 -27.94 -12.54
C LEU A 120 16.84 -28.17 -11.30
N GLN A 121 16.73 -27.32 -10.27
CA GLN A 121 17.44 -27.47 -9.01
C GLN A 121 16.88 -28.62 -8.17
N HIS A 122 15.56 -28.86 -8.25
CA HIS A 122 14.87 -29.78 -7.36
C HIS A 122 14.44 -31.09 -8.02
N GLU A 123 14.45 -31.16 -9.34
CA GLU A 123 13.97 -32.32 -10.09
C GLU A 123 14.94 -32.68 -11.24
N GLU A 124 15.12 -33.98 -11.47
CA GLU A 124 15.95 -34.50 -12.58
C GLU A 124 15.15 -34.50 -13.89
N VAL A 125 14.98 -33.33 -14.50
CA VAL A 125 14.27 -33.15 -15.76
C VAL A 125 15.13 -32.44 -16.81
N SER A 126 14.82 -32.63 -18.08
CA SER A 126 15.52 -31.92 -19.17
C SER A 126 15.12 -30.44 -19.21
N LYS A 127 16.00 -29.58 -19.75
CA LYS A 127 15.70 -28.15 -19.96
C LYS A 127 14.45 -27.94 -20.82
N THR A 128 14.18 -28.81 -21.79
CA THR A 128 12.99 -28.77 -22.64
C THR A 128 11.73 -29.06 -21.82
N GLU A 129 11.79 -30.09 -20.98
CA GLU A 129 10.69 -30.44 -20.08
C GLU A 129 10.41 -29.30 -19.07
N ALA A 130 11.46 -28.76 -18.44
CA ALA A 130 11.34 -27.61 -17.54
C ALA A 130 10.66 -26.42 -18.24
N LYS A 131 11.04 -26.09 -19.48
CA LYS A 131 10.39 -25.03 -20.25
C LYS A 131 8.90 -25.31 -20.48
N HIS A 132 8.51 -26.53 -20.85
CA HIS A 132 7.11 -26.89 -21.03
C HIS A 132 6.30 -26.76 -19.74
N ARG A 133 6.86 -27.19 -18.61
CA ARG A 133 6.22 -27.03 -17.30
C ARG A 133 6.05 -25.55 -16.93
N VAL A 134 7.06 -24.72 -17.14
CA VAL A 134 6.97 -23.27 -16.87
C VAL A 134 5.88 -22.61 -17.70
N ILE A 135 5.77 -22.93 -18.99
CA ILE A 135 4.70 -22.41 -19.85
C ILE A 135 3.32 -22.82 -19.30
N ASN A 136 3.17 -24.06 -18.83
CA ASN A 136 1.93 -24.53 -18.21
C ASN A 136 1.66 -23.82 -16.88
N LEU A 137 2.66 -23.61 -16.03
CA LEU A 137 2.54 -22.79 -14.80
C LEU A 137 2.10 -21.36 -15.13
N PHE A 138 2.66 -20.74 -16.16
CA PHE A 138 2.25 -19.39 -16.58
C PHE A 138 0.80 -19.35 -17.06
N LYS A 139 0.30 -20.41 -17.72
CA LYS A 139 -1.13 -20.57 -18.05
C LYS A 139 -1.96 -20.72 -16.76
N GLN A 140 -1.52 -21.54 -15.81
CA GLN A 140 -2.22 -21.79 -14.55
C GLN A 140 -2.35 -20.52 -13.71
N VAL A 141 -1.31 -19.67 -13.68
CA VAL A 141 -1.36 -18.35 -13.01
C VAL A 141 -1.97 -17.25 -13.89
N MET A 142 -2.62 -17.62 -15.00
CA MET A 142 -3.34 -16.71 -15.90
C MET A 142 -2.50 -15.56 -16.47
N LEU A 143 -1.23 -15.81 -16.80
CA LEU A 143 -0.39 -14.85 -17.52
C LEU A 143 -0.83 -14.76 -18.99
N PRO A 144 -1.00 -13.56 -19.56
CA PRO A 144 -1.30 -13.40 -20.98
C PRO A 144 -0.08 -13.77 -21.84
N ARG A 145 -0.29 -14.48 -22.94
CA ARG A 145 0.80 -14.88 -23.85
C ARG A 145 2.00 -15.54 -23.13
N PRO A 146 1.80 -16.71 -22.47
CA PRO A 146 2.80 -17.35 -21.62
C PRO A 146 4.16 -17.58 -22.28
N GLU A 147 4.15 -17.93 -23.56
CA GLU A 147 5.36 -18.16 -24.36
C GLU A 147 6.18 -16.87 -24.53
N ALA A 148 5.53 -15.72 -24.74
CA ALA A 148 6.21 -14.43 -24.84
C ALA A 148 6.77 -14.01 -23.48
N ILE A 149 6.01 -14.20 -22.41
CA ILE A 149 6.45 -13.85 -21.03
C ILE A 149 7.62 -14.74 -20.59
N TYR A 150 7.68 -16.00 -21.04
CA TYR A 150 8.84 -16.86 -20.79
C TYR A 150 10.16 -16.19 -21.24
N ASP A 151 10.12 -15.52 -22.38
CA ASP A 151 11.28 -14.85 -22.97
C ASP A 151 11.41 -13.37 -22.60
N SER A 152 10.48 -12.80 -21.82
CA SER A 152 10.51 -11.41 -21.37
C SER A 152 11.35 -11.22 -20.09
N TYR A 153 11.87 -10.01 -19.92
CA TYR A 153 12.55 -9.58 -18.69
C TYR A 153 11.55 -8.99 -17.68
N PRO A 154 11.85 -9.00 -16.37
CA PRO A 154 10.96 -8.45 -15.35
C PRO A 154 10.54 -6.99 -15.58
N HIS A 155 11.43 -6.15 -16.11
CA HIS A 155 11.13 -4.74 -16.35
C HIS A 155 10.13 -4.49 -17.50
N GLU A 156 9.86 -5.50 -18.33
CA GLU A 156 8.87 -5.44 -19.43
C GLU A 156 7.46 -5.80 -18.95
N LEU A 157 7.30 -6.25 -17.69
CA LEU A 157 6.04 -6.74 -17.13
C LEU A 157 5.40 -5.71 -16.20
N SER A 158 4.05 -5.69 -16.16
CA SER A 158 3.30 -4.96 -15.13
C SER A 158 3.50 -5.55 -13.74
N GLY A 159 3.16 -4.79 -12.68
CA GLY A 159 3.25 -5.26 -11.29
C GLY A 159 2.48 -6.57 -11.06
N GLY A 160 1.24 -6.66 -11.51
CA GLY A 160 0.44 -7.88 -11.40
C GLY A 160 0.99 -9.06 -12.21
N GLN A 161 1.62 -8.82 -13.37
CA GLN A 161 2.30 -9.88 -14.14
C GLN A 161 3.56 -10.39 -13.42
N LYS A 162 4.37 -9.49 -12.84
CA LYS A 162 5.53 -9.88 -12.02
C LYS A 162 5.10 -10.73 -10.83
N GLN A 163 4.01 -10.33 -10.16
CA GLN A 163 3.46 -11.09 -9.04
C GLN A 163 3.01 -12.49 -9.46
N ARG A 164 2.35 -12.64 -10.61
CA ARG A 164 1.97 -13.96 -11.16
C ARG A 164 3.19 -14.81 -11.52
N VAL A 165 4.29 -14.22 -12.02
CA VAL A 165 5.56 -14.93 -12.24
C VAL A 165 6.15 -15.43 -10.92
N MET A 166 6.13 -14.62 -9.86
CA MET A 166 6.60 -15.03 -8.53
C MET A 166 5.74 -16.14 -7.93
N ILE A 167 4.42 -16.08 -8.10
CA ILE A 167 3.53 -17.16 -7.68
C ILE A 167 3.88 -18.45 -8.45
N ALA A 168 4.06 -18.37 -9.78
CA ALA A 168 4.45 -19.52 -10.60
C ALA A 168 5.78 -20.12 -10.14
N MET A 169 6.76 -19.27 -9.78
CA MET A 169 8.06 -19.69 -9.24
C MET A 169 7.89 -20.40 -7.88
N ALA A 170 7.07 -19.86 -6.99
CA ALA A 170 6.83 -20.42 -5.67
C ALA A 170 6.12 -21.79 -5.71
N ILE A 171 5.22 -22.01 -6.69
CA ILE A 171 4.50 -23.29 -6.82
C ILE A 171 5.16 -24.29 -7.79
N ALA A 172 6.31 -23.94 -8.38
CA ALA A 172 6.94 -24.70 -9.46
C ALA A 172 7.25 -26.17 -9.11
N CYS A 173 7.55 -26.44 -7.83
CA CYS A 173 7.84 -27.79 -7.32
C CYS A 173 6.72 -28.38 -6.45
N ASN A 174 5.48 -27.87 -6.57
CA ASN A 174 4.29 -28.33 -5.83
C ASN A 174 4.52 -28.40 -4.30
N PRO A 175 4.87 -27.29 -3.63
CA PRO A 175 5.16 -27.28 -2.21
C PRO A 175 3.94 -27.68 -1.38
N LYS A 176 4.20 -28.30 -0.21
CA LYS A 176 3.14 -28.67 0.75
C LYS A 176 2.68 -27.46 1.56
N LEU A 177 3.58 -26.54 1.85
CA LEU A 177 3.32 -25.28 2.54
C LEU A 177 3.79 -24.10 1.69
N LEU A 178 2.91 -23.15 1.47
CA LEU A 178 3.21 -21.87 0.84
C LEU A 178 3.17 -20.76 1.90
N ILE A 179 4.26 -20.01 2.03
CA ILE A 179 4.30 -18.77 2.80
C ILE A 179 4.15 -17.60 1.83
N ALA A 180 3.09 -16.84 1.96
CA ALA A 180 2.83 -15.66 1.14
C ALA A 180 3.00 -14.40 1.99
N ASP A 181 4.15 -13.74 1.86
CA ASP A 181 4.50 -12.55 2.64
C ASP A 181 4.08 -11.30 1.89
N GLU A 182 2.97 -10.72 2.31
CA GLU A 182 2.32 -9.55 1.69
C GLU A 182 2.20 -9.63 0.15
N PRO A 183 1.64 -10.72 -0.41
CA PRO A 183 1.71 -10.98 -1.85
C PRO A 183 0.86 -10.03 -2.71
N THR A 184 0.10 -9.14 -2.10
CA THR A 184 -0.80 -8.20 -2.78
C THR A 184 -0.47 -6.73 -2.49
N THR A 185 0.58 -6.44 -1.74
CA THR A 185 1.01 -5.08 -1.44
C THR A 185 1.40 -4.35 -2.72
N ALA A 186 1.04 -3.08 -2.83
CA ALA A 186 1.24 -2.20 -4.00
C ALA A 186 0.51 -2.63 -5.30
N LEU A 187 -0.49 -3.51 -5.20
CA LEU A 187 -1.40 -3.84 -6.30
C LEU A 187 -2.71 -3.06 -6.16
N ASP A 188 -3.33 -2.72 -7.28
CA ASP A 188 -4.69 -2.18 -7.26
C ASP A 188 -5.72 -3.24 -6.82
N VAL A 189 -6.88 -2.78 -6.35
CA VAL A 189 -7.91 -3.62 -5.71
C VAL A 189 -8.40 -4.75 -6.63
N THR A 190 -8.52 -4.49 -7.94
CA THR A 190 -8.94 -5.49 -8.94
C THR A 190 -7.91 -6.60 -9.10
N VAL A 191 -6.63 -6.23 -9.26
CA VAL A 191 -5.52 -7.20 -9.38
C VAL A 191 -5.33 -7.95 -8.06
N GLN A 192 -5.45 -7.28 -6.92
CA GLN A 192 -5.41 -7.90 -5.60
C GLN A 192 -6.45 -9.01 -5.47
N LEU A 193 -7.73 -8.73 -5.79
CA LEU A 193 -8.80 -9.72 -5.75
C LEU A 193 -8.54 -10.92 -6.68
N GLU A 194 -8.00 -10.66 -7.88
CA GLU A 194 -7.62 -11.73 -8.82
C GLU A 194 -6.51 -12.63 -8.25
N ILE A 195 -5.49 -12.05 -7.61
CA ILE A 195 -4.40 -12.82 -6.96
C ILE A 195 -4.94 -13.65 -5.79
N LEU A 196 -5.84 -13.10 -4.96
CA LEU A 196 -6.44 -13.85 -3.86
C LEU A 196 -7.26 -15.05 -4.37
N LYS A 197 -8.08 -14.84 -5.42
CA LYS A 197 -8.84 -15.92 -6.08
C LYS A 197 -7.91 -16.98 -6.69
N LEU A 198 -6.80 -16.55 -7.29
CA LEU A 198 -5.80 -17.45 -7.84
C LEU A 198 -5.17 -18.32 -6.75
N LEU A 199 -4.71 -17.71 -5.64
CA LEU A 199 -4.10 -18.45 -4.52
C LEU A 199 -5.08 -19.44 -3.89
N ARG A 200 -6.35 -19.07 -3.69
CA ARG A 200 -7.40 -20.01 -3.23
C ARG A 200 -7.62 -21.17 -4.18
N LYS A 201 -7.69 -20.88 -5.50
CA LYS A 201 -7.83 -21.92 -6.51
C LYS A 201 -6.66 -22.90 -6.47
N LEU A 202 -5.43 -22.39 -6.44
CA LEU A 202 -4.22 -23.20 -6.34
C LEU A 202 -4.20 -24.06 -5.08
N GLN A 203 -4.59 -23.50 -3.93
CA GLN A 203 -4.71 -24.22 -2.68
C GLN A 203 -5.72 -25.36 -2.76
N ALA A 204 -6.91 -25.10 -3.32
CA ALA A 204 -7.96 -26.12 -3.48
C ALA A 204 -7.54 -27.26 -4.42
N GLU A 205 -6.79 -26.95 -5.50
CA GLU A 205 -6.28 -27.93 -6.46
C GLU A 205 -5.16 -28.80 -5.91
N THR A 206 -4.28 -28.25 -5.07
CA THR A 206 -3.07 -28.93 -4.57
C THR A 206 -3.21 -29.48 -3.15
N GLY A 207 -4.16 -28.98 -2.36
CA GLY A 207 -4.30 -29.29 -0.94
C GLY A 207 -3.18 -28.71 -0.07
N MET A 208 -2.37 -27.78 -0.57
CA MET A 208 -1.28 -27.15 0.21
C MET A 208 -1.81 -26.33 1.38
N GLY A 209 -1.09 -26.35 2.51
CA GLY A 209 -1.29 -25.39 3.59
C GLY A 209 -0.72 -24.03 3.21
N MET A 210 -1.26 -22.96 3.79
CA MET A 210 -0.78 -21.60 3.50
C MET A 210 -0.61 -20.78 4.77
N ILE A 211 0.49 -20.01 4.89
CA ILE A 211 0.62 -18.87 5.78
C ILE A 211 0.50 -17.62 4.91
N PHE A 212 -0.52 -16.83 5.18
CA PHE A 212 -0.76 -15.59 4.45
C PHE A 212 -0.50 -14.40 5.38
N ILE A 213 0.58 -13.66 5.11
CA ILE A 213 0.98 -12.50 5.90
C ILE A 213 0.43 -11.24 5.24
N THR A 214 -0.22 -10.40 6.03
CA THR A 214 -0.69 -9.07 5.61
C THR A 214 -0.91 -8.17 6.82
N HIS A 215 -0.97 -6.87 6.58
CA HIS A 215 -1.41 -5.88 7.57
C HIS A 215 -2.90 -5.53 7.42
N ASP A 216 -3.60 -6.03 6.38
CA ASP A 216 -5.00 -5.73 6.10
C ASP A 216 -5.93 -6.90 6.48
N LEU A 217 -6.72 -6.71 7.53
CA LEU A 217 -7.73 -7.67 7.98
C LEU A 217 -8.86 -7.91 6.96
N GLY A 218 -9.15 -6.94 6.07
CA GLY A 218 -10.10 -7.14 4.98
C GLY A 218 -9.61 -8.15 3.96
N VAL A 219 -8.31 -8.15 3.66
CA VAL A 219 -7.67 -9.16 2.79
C VAL A 219 -7.71 -10.54 3.42
N VAL A 220 -7.45 -10.62 4.74
CA VAL A 220 -7.52 -11.88 5.49
C VAL A 220 -8.93 -12.48 5.45
N ALA A 221 -9.97 -11.63 5.55
CA ALA A 221 -11.37 -12.07 5.43
C ALA A 221 -11.64 -12.84 4.14
N GLU A 222 -10.92 -12.51 3.06
CA GLU A 222 -11.08 -13.13 1.75
C GLU A 222 -10.34 -14.45 1.60
N ILE A 223 -9.22 -14.69 2.31
CA ILE A 223 -8.35 -15.84 2.03
C ILE A 223 -8.13 -16.77 3.21
N ALA A 224 -8.15 -16.29 4.45
CA ALA A 224 -7.81 -17.10 5.62
C ALA A 224 -8.98 -17.92 6.15
N ASP A 225 -8.64 -19.02 6.83
CA ASP A 225 -9.55 -19.83 7.65
C ASP A 225 -9.38 -19.50 9.13
N ASP A 226 -8.12 -19.44 9.58
CA ASP A 226 -7.73 -19.08 10.93
C ASP A 226 -6.83 -17.83 10.89
N VAL A 227 -6.83 -17.04 11.95
CA VAL A 227 -6.05 -15.81 12.07
C VAL A 227 -5.25 -15.80 13.36
N ALA A 228 -4.01 -15.38 13.29
CA ALA A 228 -3.18 -15.00 14.43
C ALA A 228 -2.83 -13.50 14.31
N VAL A 229 -3.18 -12.73 15.33
CA VAL A 229 -2.91 -11.29 15.40
C VAL A 229 -1.63 -11.08 16.18
N MET A 230 -0.64 -10.47 15.53
CA MET A 230 0.70 -10.31 16.07
C MET A 230 1.02 -8.83 16.34
N HIS A 231 1.58 -8.56 17.52
CA HIS A 231 2.02 -7.22 17.91
C HIS A 231 3.27 -7.31 18.77
N ASN A 232 4.27 -6.46 18.49
CA ASN A 232 5.54 -6.41 19.23
C ASN A 232 6.18 -7.79 19.48
N GLY A 233 6.18 -8.66 18.47
CA GLY A 233 6.82 -9.98 18.56
C GLY A 233 6.00 -11.07 19.27
N GLU A 234 4.78 -10.78 19.68
CA GLU A 234 3.88 -11.72 20.38
C GLU A 234 2.58 -11.95 19.61
N ILE A 235 1.95 -13.10 19.77
CA ILE A 235 0.60 -13.37 19.28
C ILE A 235 -0.38 -12.99 20.40
N LEU A 236 -1.13 -11.90 20.18
CA LEU A 236 -2.08 -11.38 21.17
C LEU A 236 -3.44 -12.05 21.11
N GLU A 237 -3.86 -12.48 19.91
CA GLU A 237 -5.16 -13.10 19.72
C GLU A 237 -5.10 -14.13 18.58
N ARG A 238 -5.85 -15.23 18.72
CA ARG A 238 -5.96 -16.30 17.72
C ARG A 238 -7.39 -16.82 17.68
N GLY A 239 -7.89 -17.10 16.49
CA GLY A 239 -9.22 -17.66 16.28
C GLY A 239 -9.54 -17.88 14.81
N THR A 240 -10.75 -18.33 14.52
CA THR A 240 -11.25 -18.35 13.15
C THR A 240 -11.42 -16.91 12.64
N VAL A 241 -11.39 -16.74 11.32
CA VAL A 241 -11.63 -15.42 10.69
C VAL A 241 -12.90 -14.76 11.23
N GLN A 242 -14.00 -15.51 11.35
CA GLN A 242 -15.27 -14.98 11.87
C GLN A 242 -15.17 -14.50 13.33
N GLN A 243 -14.45 -15.23 14.18
CA GLN A 243 -14.26 -14.82 15.58
C GLN A 243 -13.46 -13.53 15.66
N ILE A 244 -12.34 -13.44 14.94
CA ILE A 244 -11.45 -12.27 14.98
C ILE A 244 -12.12 -11.03 14.38
N LEU A 245 -12.89 -11.16 13.29
CA LEU A 245 -13.53 -10.02 12.64
C LEU A 245 -14.80 -9.54 13.34
N ASN A 246 -15.63 -10.48 13.85
CA ASN A 246 -16.94 -10.14 14.41
C ASN A 246 -16.94 -10.01 15.93
N HIS A 247 -16.05 -10.72 16.61
CA HIS A 247 -16.01 -10.79 18.08
C HIS A 247 -14.57 -10.71 18.64
N PRO A 248 -13.79 -9.67 18.22
CA PRO A 248 -12.42 -9.48 18.72
C PRO A 248 -12.43 -9.26 20.22
N GLN A 249 -11.56 -9.98 20.94
CA GLN A 249 -11.47 -9.90 22.41
C GLN A 249 -10.37 -8.94 22.85
N HIS A 250 -9.23 -8.95 22.15
CA HIS A 250 -8.10 -8.12 22.54
C HIS A 250 -8.27 -6.67 22.06
N PRO A 251 -8.02 -5.63 22.91
CA PRO A 251 -8.15 -4.23 22.54
C PRO A 251 -7.33 -3.84 21.30
N TYR A 252 -6.15 -4.43 21.12
CA TYR A 252 -5.32 -4.21 19.92
C TYR A 252 -6.05 -4.64 18.64
N THR A 253 -6.67 -5.83 18.64
CA THR A 253 -7.43 -6.34 17.48
C THR A 253 -8.64 -5.46 17.19
N GLN A 254 -9.36 -5.05 18.24
CA GLN A 254 -10.49 -4.11 18.12
C GLN A 254 -10.04 -2.79 17.49
N GLY A 255 -8.92 -2.24 17.97
CA GLY A 255 -8.34 -1.01 17.43
C GLY A 255 -7.89 -1.16 15.98
N LEU A 256 -7.26 -2.27 15.64
CA LEU A 256 -6.80 -2.54 14.27
C LEU A 256 -7.97 -2.60 13.26
N LEU A 257 -9.09 -3.22 13.67
CA LEU A 257 -10.32 -3.27 12.86
C LEU A 257 -10.98 -1.89 12.73
N ALA A 258 -11.01 -1.11 13.83
CA ALA A 258 -11.64 0.19 13.87
C ALA A 258 -10.85 1.30 13.14
N CYS A 259 -9.53 1.12 12.96
CA CYS A 259 -8.68 2.04 12.20
C CYS A 259 -9.02 2.07 10.70
N ARG A 260 -9.66 1.04 10.16
CA ARG A 260 -10.09 1.00 8.76
C ARG A 260 -11.31 1.90 8.55
N PRO A 261 -11.31 2.76 7.52
CA PRO A 261 -12.49 3.57 7.22
C PRO A 261 -13.72 2.69 6.94
N PRO A 262 -14.84 2.88 7.66
CA PRO A 262 -16.07 2.14 7.40
C PRO A 262 -16.71 2.58 6.07
N MET A 263 -17.37 1.63 5.40
CA MET A 263 -18.05 1.89 4.12
C MET A 263 -19.54 2.23 4.29
N ASP A 264 -20.11 2.00 5.46
CA ASP A 264 -21.52 2.19 5.77
C ASP A 264 -21.83 3.53 6.45
N VAL A 265 -20.82 4.16 7.04
CA VAL A 265 -20.98 5.42 7.78
C VAL A 265 -19.80 6.36 7.53
N ARG A 266 -20.05 7.66 7.68
CA ARG A 266 -18.99 8.68 7.60
C ARG A 266 -18.60 9.14 9.00
N LEU A 267 -17.30 9.07 9.30
CA LEU A 267 -16.75 9.51 10.58
C LEU A 267 -16.00 10.84 10.43
N LYS A 268 -16.03 11.68 11.47
CA LYS A 268 -15.24 12.93 11.55
C LYS A 268 -13.73 12.64 11.57
N ARG A 269 -13.36 11.58 12.27
CA ARG A 269 -11.99 11.03 12.34
C ARG A 269 -12.03 9.53 12.53
N LEU A 270 -10.96 8.85 12.19
CA LEU A 270 -10.81 7.43 12.47
C LEU A 270 -10.34 7.23 13.91
N PRO A 271 -10.84 6.22 14.62
CA PRO A 271 -10.21 5.73 15.84
C PRO A 271 -8.78 5.28 15.58
N ILE A 272 -7.92 5.31 16.59
CA ILE A 272 -6.54 4.79 16.51
C ILE A 272 -6.31 3.69 17.56
N VAL A 273 -5.44 2.75 17.26
CA VAL A 273 -5.14 1.58 18.12
C VAL A 273 -4.84 1.99 19.56
N LYS A 274 -4.06 3.06 19.74
CA LYS A 274 -3.70 3.56 21.09
C LYS A 274 -4.92 3.86 21.94
N GLU A 275 -5.98 4.44 21.39
CA GLU A 275 -7.21 4.78 22.13
C GLU A 275 -7.92 3.54 22.69
N PHE A 276 -7.84 2.39 21.98
CA PHE A 276 -8.35 1.12 22.48
C PHE A 276 -7.48 0.53 23.59
N LEU A 277 -6.16 0.59 23.43
CA LEU A 277 -5.22 0.15 24.47
C LEU A 277 -5.32 1.00 25.75
N ASP A 278 -5.60 2.30 25.61
CA ASP A 278 -5.84 3.23 26.71
C ASP A 278 -7.27 3.14 27.30
N GLY A 279 -8.14 2.26 26.75
CA GLY A 279 -9.49 2.00 27.24
C GLY A 279 -10.52 3.10 26.94
N GLN A 280 -10.29 3.96 25.95
CA GLN A 280 -11.23 5.04 25.60
C GLN A 280 -12.52 4.52 24.94
N TRP A 281 -12.44 3.42 24.18
CA TRP A 281 -13.56 2.86 23.40
C TRP A 281 -14.17 1.60 24.06
N GLN A 282 -14.50 1.67 25.38
CA GLN A 282 -15.10 0.53 26.09
C GLN A 282 -16.49 0.15 25.58
N GLY A 283 -17.25 1.10 25.01
CA GLY A 283 -18.54 0.86 24.35
C GLY A 283 -18.43 0.37 22.90
N GLY A 284 -17.21 0.10 22.40
CA GLY A 284 -16.97 -0.46 21.07
C GLY A 284 -17.54 0.37 19.93
N LYS A 285 -18.04 -0.31 18.88
CA LYS A 285 -18.56 0.31 17.66
C LYS A 285 -19.70 1.31 17.92
N GLU A 286 -20.59 1.02 18.84
CA GLU A 286 -21.74 1.90 19.18
C GLU A 286 -21.30 3.25 19.75
N GLN A 287 -20.28 3.24 20.62
CA GLN A 287 -19.70 4.47 21.15
C GLN A 287 -19.02 5.28 20.04
N ILE A 288 -18.24 4.63 19.17
CA ILE A 288 -17.55 5.28 18.04
C ILE A 288 -18.56 5.97 17.14
N LEU A 289 -19.64 5.29 16.76
CA LEU A 289 -20.69 5.85 15.91
C LEU A 289 -21.35 7.07 16.57
N ARG A 290 -21.76 6.96 17.84
CA ARG A 290 -22.40 8.06 18.56
C ARG A 290 -21.50 9.30 18.63
N ASP A 291 -20.19 9.12 18.87
CA ASP A 291 -19.28 10.22 19.16
C ASP A 291 -18.64 10.81 17.88
N LEU A 292 -18.46 10.01 16.85
CA LEU A 292 -17.69 10.39 15.66
C LEU A 292 -18.49 10.44 14.35
N GLN A 293 -19.70 9.92 14.29
CA GLN A 293 -20.48 9.90 13.05
C GLN A 293 -20.86 11.32 12.60
N ILE A 294 -20.70 11.59 11.32
CA ILE A 294 -21.23 12.78 10.66
C ILE A 294 -22.69 12.49 10.26
N THR A 295 -23.61 13.36 10.66
CA THR A 295 -25.02 13.23 10.27
C THR A 295 -25.24 13.66 8.82
N GLU A 296 -26.24 13.10 8.15
CA GLU A 296 -26.60 13.49 6.77
C GLU A 296 -26.91 15.00 6.65
N ALA A 297 -27.63 15.56 7.62
CA ALA A 297 -27.91 16.99 7.65
C ALA A 297 -26.64 17.85 7.76
N GLY A 298 -25.69 17.43 8.61
CA GLY A 298 -24.39 18.10 8.73
C GLY A 298 -23.57 18.00 7.44
N ARG A 299 -23.60 16.84 6.79
CA ARG A 299 -22.93 16.62 5.50
C ARG A 299 -23.51 17.51 4.40
N LYS A 300 -24.84 17.54 4.28
CA LYS A 300 -25.54 18.36 3.28
C LYS A 300 -25.25 19.85 3.46
N ALA A 301 -25.32 20.36 4.70
CA ALA A 301 -24.98 21.75 4.99
C ALA A 301 -23.53 22.10 4.62
N HIS A 302 -22.58 21.17 4.89
CA HIS A 302 -21.19 21.35 4.50
C HIS A 302 -21.02 21.46 2.97
N LEU A 303 -21.67 20.57 2.20
CA LEU A 303 -21.60 20.59 0.73
C LEU A 303 -22.26 21.84 0.14
N GLU A 304 -23.42 22.27 0.65
CA GLU A 304 -24.06 23.52 0.23
C GLU A 304 -23.17 24.74 0.44
N GLN A 305 -22.51 24.82 1.60
CA GLN A 305 -21.53 25.87 1.88
C GLN A 305 -20.32 25.82 0.96
N LEU A 306 -19.81 24.61 0.70
CA LEU A 306 -18.63 24.39 -0.14
C LEU A 306 -18.87 24.84 -1.58
N TYR A 307 -19.99 24.42 -2.17
CA TYR A 307 -20.32 24.70 -3.58
C TYR A 307 -20.99 26.06 -3.82
N SER A 308 -21.22 26.85 -2.78
CA SER A 308 -21.61 28.27 -2.93
C SER A 308 -20.45 29.17 -3.36
N LYS A 309 -19.20 28.68 -3.28
CA LYS A 309 -17.97 29.41 -3.62
C LYS A 309 -17.64 29.29 -5.11
N THR A 310 -16.73 30.16 -5.60
CA THR A 310 -16.12 29.98 -6.92
C THR A 310 -15.06 28.87 -6.87
N PRO A 311 -14.87 28.09 -7.96
CA PRO A 311 -13.81 27.09 -8.02
C PRO A 311 -12.42 27.69 -7.83
N LEU A 312 -11.60 27.13 -6.96
CA LEU A 312 -10.19 27.47 -6.79
C LEU A 312 -9.35 26.95 -7.97
N LEU A 313 -9.67 25.74 -8.44
CA LEU A 313 -9.02 25.09 -9.56
C LEU A 313 -10.07 24.72 -10.61
N LYS A 314 -9.80 25.07 -11.87
CA LYS A 314 -10.59 24.63 -13.02
C LYS A 314 -9.68 24.04 -14.08
N VAL A 315 -10.03 22.88 -14.56
CA VAL A 315 -9.33 22.12 -15.61
C VAL A 315 -10.28 21.95 -16.79
N GLU A 316 -9.84 22.31 -17.99
CA GLU A 316 -10.64 22.29 -19.21
C GLU A 316 -9.95 21.49 -20.31
N ASN A 317 -10.56 20.37 -20.71
CA ASN A 317 -10.13 19.49 -21.81
C ASN A 317 -8.64 19.13 -21.76
N LEU A 318 -8.10 18.88 -20.56
CA LEU A 318 -6.67 18.64 -20.33
C LEU A 318 -6.23 17.35 -21.00
N LYS A 319 -5.10 17.42 -21.70
CA LYS A 319 -4.47 16.31 -22.40
C LYS A 319 -3.00 16.25 -22.05
N THR A 320 -2.51 15.04 -21.73
CA THR A 320 -1.09 14.76 -21.51
C THR A 320 -0.76 13.43 -22.17
N TRP A 321 -0.11 13.52 -23.33
CA TRP A 321 0.20 12.39 -24.19
C TRP A 321 1.71 12.21 -24.27
N TYR A 322 2.18 10.99 -24.07
CA TYR A 322 3.59 10.64 -24.16
C TYR A 322 3.89 9.96 -25.50
N PRO A 323 4.88 10.45 -26.29
CA PRO A 323 5.19 9.88 -27.58
C PRO A 323 5.84 8.51 -27.47
N LEU A 324 5.32 7.52 -28.17
CA LEU A 324 5.96 6.22 -28.39
C LEU A 324 6.91 6.31 -29.58
N ARG A 325 8.19 6.03 -29.33
CA ARG A 325 9.24 6.15 -30.33
C ARG A 325 9.75 4.78 -30.75
N LYS A 326 10.04 4.59 -32.04
CA LYS A 326 10.55 3.34 -32.60
C LYS A 326 11.68 3.58 -33.60
N GLY A 327 12.61 2.61 -33.67
CA GLY A 327 13.73 2.60 -34.62
C GLY A 327 14.90 3.49 -34.21
N VAL A 328 16.01 3.38 -34.96
CA VAL A 328 17.30 4.07 -34.71
C VAL A 328 17.13 5.59 -34.70
N PHE A 329 16.20 6.13 -35.48
CA PHE A 329 15.91 7.56 -35.56
C PHE A 329 14.86 8.05 -34.55
N SER A 330 14.46 7.22 -33.58
CA SER A 330 13.48 7.60 -32.54
C SER A 330 12.21 8.27 -33.07
N ARG A 331 11.69 7.82 -34.23
CA ARG A 331 10.47 8.38 -34.84
C ARG A 331 9.27 8.06 -33.97
N VAL A 332 8.44 9.08 -33.72
CA VAL A 332 7.15 8.91 -33.03
C VAL A 332 6.21 8.14 -33.95
N TYR A 333 5.69 7.00 -33.49
CA TYR A 333 4.74 6.17 -34.25
C TYR A 333 3.36 6.15 -33.60
N ASP A 334 3.26 6.46 -32.32
CA ASP A 334 2.00 6.50 -31.56
C ASP A 334 2.19 7.31 -30.26
N HIS A 335 1.12 7.48 -29.46
CA HIS A 335 1.14 8.18 -28.20
C HIS A 335 0.40 7.37 -27.12
N VAL A 336 0.98 7.29 -25.92
CA VAL A 336 0.26 6.90 -24.71
C VAL A 336 -0.54 8.10 -24.22
N LYS A 337 -1.86 8.03 -24.29
CA LYS A 337 -2.79 9.06 -23.84
C LYS A 337 -3.05 8.91 -22.35
N ALA A 338 -2.07 9.32 -21.54
CA ALA A 338 -2.14 9.16 -20.09
C ALA A 338 -3.25 10.02 -19.45
N VAL A 339 -3.50 11.20 -20.02
CA VAL A 339 -4.66 12.07 -19.71
C VAL A 339 -5.26 12.46 -21.05
N ASP A 340 -6.53 12.19 -21.28
CA ASP A 340 -7.21 12.42 -22.56
C ASP A 340 -8.59 13.06 -22.30
N ASP A 341 -8.64 14.37 -22.49
CA ASP A 341 -9.86 15.18 -22.43
C ASP A 341 -10.53 15.23 -21.04
N VAL A 342 -9.72 15.54 -20.00
CA VAL A 342 -10.21 15.65 -18.62
C VAL A 342 -10.61 17.09 -18.30
N SER A 343 -11.85 17.24 -17.82
CA SER A 343 -12.37 18.52 -17.30
C SER A 343 -12.90 18.30 -15.88
N LEU A 344 -12.56 19.22 -14.95
CA LEU A 344 -13.00 19.19 -13.57
C LEU A 344 -12.88 20.57 -12.92
N GLU A 345 -13.59 20.75 -11.82
CA GLU A 345 -13.49 21.91 -10.94
C GLU A 345 -13.27 21.45 -9.51
N VAL A 346 -12.46 22.18 -8.74
CA VAL A 346 -12.22 21.94 -7.32
C VAL A 346 -12.43 23.23 -6.54
N TYR A 347 -13.24 23.17 -5.49
CA TYR A 347 -13.63 24.32 -4.69
C TYR A 347 -12.69 24.51 -3.49
N GLU A 348 -12.56 25.75 -3.02
CA GLU A 348 -11.69 26.04 -1.88
C GLU A 348 -12.19 25.35 -0.60
N GLY A 349 -11.31 24.56 0.02
CA GLY A 349 -11.63 23.71 1.17
C GLY A 349 -12.22 22.35 0.81
N GLU A 350 -12.37 22.02 -0.49
CA GLU A 350 -12.82 20.70 -0.95
C GLU A 350 -11.71 19.66 -0.88
N THR A 351 -12.09 18.41 -0.68
CA THR A 351 -11.26 17.25 -1.01
C THR A 351 -11.89 16.52 -2.20
N LEU A 352 -11.26 16.62 -3.38
CA LEU A 352 -11.64 15.84 -4.55
C LEU A 352 -10.86 14.52 -4.55
N GLY A 353 -11.54 13.40 -4.39
CA GLY A 353 -10.98 12.06 -4.54
C GLY A 353 -10.76 11.71 -6.02
N LEU A 354 -9.64 11.08 -6.33
CA LEU A 354 -9.32 10.62 -7.67
C LEU A 354 -8.98 9.13 -7.65
N VAL A 355 -9.85 8.30 -8.24
CA VAL A 355 -9.77 6.83 -8.19
C VAL A 355 -9.71 6.19 -9.57
N GLY A 356 -9.28 4.94 -9.63
CA GLY A 356 -9.17 4.11 -10.83
C GLY A 356 -7.99 3.15 -10.72
N GLU A 357 -7.88 2.21 -11.66
CA GLU A 357 -6.79 1.24 -11.69
C GLU A 357 -5.41 1.88 -11.85
N SER A 358 -4.36 1.11 -11.51
CA SER A 358 -2.98 1.55 -11.71
C SER A 358 -2.71 1.83 -13.20
N GLY A 359 -2.05 2.95 -13.48
CA GLY A 359 -1.75 3.36 -14.86
C GLY A 359 -2.90 4.06 -15.61
N CYS A 360 -4.08 4.27 -15.01
CA CYS A 360 -5.19 4.98 -15.67
C CYS A 360 -4.99 6.50 -15.81
N GLY A 361 -3.87 7.06 -15.30
CA GLY A 361 -3.50 8.46 -15.52
C GLY A 361 -3.65 9.41 -14.32
N LYS A 362 -4.05 8.95 -13.13
CA LYS A 362 -4.26 9.78 -11.91
C LYS A 362 -3.05 10.62 -11.54
N THR A 363 -1.91 10.00 -11.33
CA THR A 363 -0.63 10.67 -11.02
C THR A 363 -0.24 11.65 -12.14
N THR A 364 -0.44 11.28 -13.40
CA THR A 364 -0.16 12.14 -14.54
C THR A 364 -1.07 13.37 -14.53
N LEU A 365 -2.36 13.23 -14.23
CA LEU A 365 -3.28 14.35 -14.09
C LEU A 365 -2.83 15.31 -12.98
N GLY A 366 -2.51 14.82 -11.79
CA GLY A 366 -1.99 15.63 -10.70
C GLY A 366 -0.70 16.39 -11.08
N ARG A 367 0.25 15.71 -11.71
CA ARG A 367 1.50 16.33 -12.18
C ARG A 367 1.27 17.33 -13.31
N SER A 368 0.29 17.11 -14.18
CA SER A 368 -0.05 18.03 -15.27
C SER A 368 -0.71 19.31 -14.75
N ILE A 369 -1.56 19.21 -13.72
CA ILE A 369 -2.15 20.38 -13.05
C ILE A 369 -1.05 21.29 -12.48
N LEU A 370 -0.01 20.72 -11.88
CA LEU A 370 1.15 21.46 -11.33
C LEU A 370 2.21 21.79 -12.40
N ARG A 371 1.99 21.40 -13.65
CA ARG A 371 2.97 21.50 -14.74
C ARG A 371 4.34 20.89 -14.38
N LEU A 372 4.33 19.83 -13.61
CA LEU A 372 5.49 18.94 -13.44
C LEU A 372 5.60 17.97 -14.64
N ALA A 373 4.46 17.62 -15.25
CA ALA A 373 4.35 17.05 -16.59
C ALA A 373 3.68 18.08 -17.48
N GLU A 374 4.31 18.43 -18.60
CA GLU A 374 3.78 19.47 -19.48
C GLU A 374 2.55 18.94 -20.24
N PRO A 375 1.37 19.58 -20.13
CA PRO A 375 0.19 19.22 -20.89
C PRO A 375 0.41 19.36 -22.40
N THR A 376 -0.14 18.43 -23.17
CA THR A 376 -0.13 18.50 -24.65
C THR A 376 -1.31 19.29 -25.21
N GLY A 377 -2.31 19.59 -24.40
CA GLY A 377 -3.49 20.38 -24.75
C GLY A 377 -4.40 20.64 -23.56
N GLY A 378 -5.40 21.50 -23.75
CA GLY A 378 -6.31 21.93 -22.70
C GLY A 378 -5.76 23.08 -21.85
N LYS A 379 -6.51 23.46 -20.80
CA LYS A 379 -6.17 24.59 -19.93
C LYS A 379 -6.36 24.23 -18.46
N VAL A 380 -5.52 24.84 -17.63
CA VAL A 380 -5.62 24.79 -16.17
C VAL A 380 -5.70 26.22 -15.64
N TRP A 381 -6.72 26.49 -14.84
CA TRP A 381 -6.94 27.76 -14.16
C TRP A 381 -6.82 27.57 -12.65
N PHE A 382 -6.09 28.42 -12.00
CA PHE A 382 -5.98 28.45 -10.53
C PHE A 382 -6.25 29.87 -10.05
N ASP A 383 -7.27 30.05 -9.23
CA ASP A 383 -7.72 31.35 -8.72
C ASP A 383 -7.90 32.40 -9.85
N GLY A 384 -8.52 31.98 -10.96
CA GLY A 384 -8.74 32.80 -12.14
C GLY A 384 -7.53 33.05 -13.06
N ILE A 385 -6.34 32.51 -12.72
CA ILE A 385 -5.10 32.65 -13.49
C ILE A 385 -4.88 31.41 -14.35
N GLU A 386 -4.66 31.54 -15.65
CA GLU A 386 -4.34 30.43 -16.55
C GLU A 386 -2.93 29.91 -16.31
N VAL A 387 -2.81 28.78 -15.58
CA VAL A 387 -1.55 28.14 -15.20
C VAL A 387 -0.78 27.63 -16.41
N THR A 388 -1.48 27.12 -17.43
CA THR A 388 -0.87 26.60 -18.67
C THR A 388 -0.10 27.64 -19.46
N ALA A 389 -0.42 28.93 -19.30
CA ALA A 389 0.27 30.05 -19.95
C ALA A 389 1.46 30.58 -19.13
N LEU A 390 1.58 30.26 -17.83
CA LEU A 390 2.62 30.81 -16.94
C LEU A 390 4.02 30.36 -17.34
N LYS A 391 5.03 31.24 -17.13
CA LYS A 391 6.46 30.93 -17.33
C LYS A 391 7.32 31.59 -16.25
N GLY A 392 8.53 31.06 -16.07
CA GLY A 392 9.53 31.67 -15.19
C GLY A 392 9.03 31.86 -13.74
N GLN A 393 9.13 33.10 -13.24
CA GLN A 393 8.78 33.43 -11.86
C GLN A 393 7.28 33.20 -11.56
N ALA A 394 6.39 33.57 -12.49
CA ALA A 394 4.94 33.38 -12.28
C ALA A 394 4.55 31.91 -12.08
N LEU A 395 5.19 30.96 -12.80
CA LEU A 395 5.01 29.54 -12.58
C LEU A 395 5.58 29.08 -11.23
N ARG A 396 6.69 29.68 -10.80
CA ARG A 396 7.27 29.40 -9.47
C ARG A 396 6.34 29.89 -8.35
N ASP A 397 5.73 31.06 -8.52
CA ASP A 397 4.78 31.63 -7.55
C ASP A 397 3.48 30.80 -7.47
N PHE A 398 2.99 30.27 -8.60
CA PHE A 398 1.89 29.28 -8.60
C PHE A 398 2.27 28.03 -7.83
N ARG A 399 3.45 27.45 -8.07
CA ARG A 399 3.93 26.24 -7.37
C ARG A 399 4.12 26.45 -5.87
N LYS A 400 4.27 27.68 -5.39
CA LYS A 400 4.21 27.99 -3.96
C LYS A 400 2.81 27.78 -3.39
N GLN A 401 1.75 28.08 -4.16
CA GLN A 401 0.37 27.95 -3.72
C GLN A 401 -0.22 26.54 -3.92
N ALA A 402 0.39 25.72 -4.79
CA ALA A 402 -0.06 24.38 -5.12
C ALA A 402 1.11 23.39 -4.98
N GLN A 403 1.00 22.46 -4.05
CA GLN A 403 2.05 21.52 -3.68
C GLN A 403 1.61 20.06 -3.92
N ILE A 404 2.57 19.14 -3.90
CA ILE A 404 2.33 17.71 -4.04
C ILE A 404 3.06 16.93 -2.93
N VAL A 405 2.36 15.96 -2.35
CA VAL A 405 2.94 14.90 -1.52
C VAL A 405 2.99 13.65 -2.39
N PHE A 406 4.20 13.17 -2.68
CA PHE A 406 4.42 12.04 -3.57
C PHE A 406 4.15 10.69 -2.90
N GLN A 407 3.94 9.68 -3.72
CA GLN A 407 3.60 8.31 -3.35
C GLN A 407 4.66 7.64 -2.45
N ASP A 408 5.93 7.75 -2.81
CA ASP A 408 7.02 7.12 -2.08
C ASP A 408 7.81 8.14 -1.24
N PRO A 409 7.69 8.10 0.10
CA PRO A 409 8.42 9.00 0.96
C PRO A 409 9.94 8.71 0.99
N TYR A 410 10.39 7.49 0.62
CA TYR A 410 11.82 7.17 0.56
C TYR A 410 12.51 7.91 -0.59
N SER A 411 11.95 7.84 -1.79
CA SER A 411 12.50 8.54 -2.96
C SER A 411 12.29 10.04 -2.90
N SER A 412 11.34 10.51 -2.10
CA SER A 412 10.99 11.93 -1.97
C SER A 412 11.94 12.72 -1.08
N LEU A 413 12.68 12.06 -0.20
CA LEU A 413 13.63 12.68 0.73
C LEU A 413 15.07 12.33 0.34
N ASN A 414 15.92 13.35 0.21
CA ASN A 414 17.35 13.11 -0.01
C ASN A 414 17.98 12.51 1.26
N PRO A 415 18.53 11.27 1.20
CA PRO A 415 19.08 10.60 2.38
C PRO A 415 20.37 11.25 2.96
N ARG A 416 20.94 12.23 2.24
CA ARG A 416 22.21 12.89 2.61
C ARG A 416 22.04 14.22 3.35
N ILE A 417 20.80 14.72 3.46
CA ILE A 417 20.48 15.95 4.21
C ILE A 417 19.57 15.63 5.38
N THR A 418 19.59 16.49 6.40
CA THR A 418 18.70 16.31 7.56
C THR A 418 17.25 16.59 7.18
N ILE A 419 16.31 16.09 7.98
CA ILE A 419 14.88 16.37 7.72
C ILE A 419 14.56 17.85 7.90
N GLY A 420 15.24 18.52 8.81
CA GLY A 420 15.10 19.96 9.00
C GLY A 420 15.51 20.76 7.77
N GLU A 421 16.63 20.39 7.14
CA GLU A 421 17.08 20.99 5.89
C GLU A 421 16.11 20.69 4.74
N ALA A 422 15.60 19.47 4.63
CA ALA A 422 14.63 19.08 3.61
C ALA A 422 13.30 19.84 3.70
N ILE A 423 12.84 20.18 4.92
CA ILE A 423 11.63 20.98 5.13
C ILE A 423 11.92 22.47 4.92
N ALA A 424 13.13 22.95 5.27
CA ALA A 424 13.53 24.35 5.08
C ALA A 424 13.77 24.72 3.60
N GLU A 425 14.16 23.74 2.77
CA GLU A 425 14.52 23.96 1.36
C GLU A 425 13.44 24.74 0.59
N PRO A 426 12.15 24.35 0.57
CA PRO A 426 11.12 25.12 -0.12
C PRO A 426 10.93 26.54 0.45
N MET A 427 11.14 26.77 1.75
CA MET A 427 11.08 28.12 2.34
C MET A 427 12.18 29.02 1.78
N LEU A 428 13.38 28.47 1.61
CA LEU A 428 14.52 29.20 1.05
C LEU A 428 14.35 29.44 -0.45
N VAL A 429 13.92 28.45 -1.21
CA VAL A 429 13.69 28.53 -2.66
C VAL A 429 12.63 29.58 -3.02
N HIS A 430 11.60 29.71 -2.19
CA HIS A 430 10.50 30.65 -2.39
C HIS A 430 10.65 31.96 -1.60
N ASP A 431 11.82 32.24 -1.03
CA ASP A 431 12.14 33.48 -0.28
C ASP A 431 11.16 33.78 0.87
N ILE A 432 10.61 32.74 1.55
CA ILE A 432 9.66 32.90 2.65
C ILE A 432 10.37 33.41 3.90
N GLN A 433 11.51 32.80 4.24
CA GLN A 433 12.32 33.18 5.39
C GLN A 433 13.80 32.97 5.09
N LYS A 434 14.57 34.09 5.12
CA LYS A 434 16.03 34.08 4.86
C LYS A 434 16.86 33.97 6.15
N ASP A 435 16.30 34.35 7.28
CA ASP A 435 16.96 34.20 8.58
C ASP A 435 16.96 32.73 9.01
N LYS A 436 18.15 32.15 9.11
CA LYS A 436 18.33 30.72 9.43
C LYS A 436 17.71 30.34 10.78
N LYS A 437 17.78 31.21 11.80
CA LYS A 437 17.21 30.93 13.12
C LYS A 437 15.69 30.91 13.09
N LYS A 438 15.07 31.88 12.40
CA LYS A 438 13.62 31.95 12.23
C LYS A 438 13.13 30.79 11.34
N CYS A 439 13.87 30.46 10.27
CA CYS A 439 13.54 29.31 9.42
C CYS A 439 13.57 28.01 10.23
N ARG A 440 14.60 27.80 11.07
CA ARG A 440 14.66 26.62 11.95
C ARG A 440 13.48 26.56 12.93
N ALA A 441 13.10 27.69 13.54
CA ALA A 441 11.93 27.74 14.41
C ALA A 441 10.64 27.35 13.69
N MET A 442 10.40 27.90 12.49
CA MET A 442 9.24 27.55 11.67
C MET A 442 9.22 26.05 11.29
N VAL A 443 10.39 25.47 11.00
CA VAL A 443 10.49 24.02 10.71
C VAL A 443 10.19 23.19 11.95
N CYS A 444 10.67 23.59 13.12
CA CYS A 444 10.36 22.91 14.39
C CYS A 444 8.85 22.94 14.68
N ASP A 445 8.19 24.09 14.48
CA ASP A 445 6.74 24.21 14.61
C ASP A 445 5.98 23.30 13.62
N LEU A 446 6.46 23.18 12.37
CA LEU A 446 5.88 22.26 11.40
C LEU A 446 6.06 20.80 11.79
N LEU A 447 7.22 20.41 12.33
CA LEU A 447 7.45 19.07 12.84
C LEU A 447 6.45 18.72 13.95
N GLU A 448 6.21 19.64 14.89
CA GLU A 448 5.24 19.43 15.97
C GLU A 448 3.80 19.34 15.43
N GLN A 449 3.43 20.16 14.46
CA GLN A 449 2.12 20.11 13.81
C GLN A 449 1.84 18.77 13.12
N VAL A 450 2.86 18.12 12.58
CA VAL A 450 2.70 16.77 12.00
C VAL A 450 2.91 15.64 13.01
N GLY A 451 3.02 15.96 14.33
CA GLY A 451 3.17 15.00 15.42
C GLY A 451 4.56 14.38 15.49
N LEU A 452 5.58 15.13 15.12
CA LEU A 452 6.99 14.82 15.35
C LEU A 452 7.56 15.78 16.40
N HIS A 453 8.81 15.56 16.84
CA HIS A 453 9.47 16.41 17.84
C HIS A 453 10.46 17.36 17.19
N ALA A 454 10.63 18.57 17.77
CA ALA A 454 11.59 19.57 17.29
C ALA A 454 13.04 19.05 17.21
N GLU A 455 13.45 18.20 18.16
CA GLU A 455 14.77 17.52 18.18
C GLU A 455 15.03 16.59 16.99
N HIS A 456 13.99 16.23 16.24
CA HIS A 456 14.16 15.47 15.01
C HIS A 456 14.79 16.28 13.86
N TYR A 457 14.89 17.61 14.00
CA TYR A 457 15.40 18.52 12.96
C TYR A 457 16.76 18.06 12.39
N ASP A 458 17.68 17.64 13.26
CA ASP A 458 19.06 17.30 12.89
C ASP A 458 19.25 15.81 12.50
N ARG A 459 18.16 15.01 12.48
CA ARG A 459 18.20 13.60 12.10
C ARG A 459 18.05 13.41 10.58
N TYR A 460 18.50 12.25 10.10
CA TYR A 460 18.45 11.86 8.70
C TYR A 460 17.20 11.02 8.37
N PRO A 461 16.71 11.04 7.11
CA PRO A 461 15.51 10.28 6.73
C PRO A 461 15.54 8.79 7.06
N HIS A 462 16.70 8.13 7.01
CA HIS A 462 16.83 6.69 7.27
C HIS A 462 16.61 6.31 8.75
N GLU A 463 16.60 7.27 9.67
CA GLU A 463 16.36 7.06 11.09
C GLU A 463 14.84 7.02 11.44
N PHE A 464 13.96 7.23 10.44
CA PHE A 464 12.52 7.33 10.63
C PHE A 464 11.76 6.17 10.02
N SER A 465 10.63 5.80 10.64
CA SER A 465 9.69 4.84 10.05
C SER A 465 9.00 5.40 8.80
N GLY A 466 8.36 4.54 8.00
CA GLY A 466 7.61 4.95 6.81
C GLY A 466 6.56 6.03 7.10
N GLY A 467 5.76 5.84 8.15
CA GLY A 467 4.75 6.83 8.55
C GLY A 467 5.34 8.15 9.06
N GLN A 468 6.47 8.11 9.76
CA GLN A 468 7.18 9.32 10.16
C GLN A 468 7.76 10.06 8.96
N ARG A 469 8.33 9.36 7.97
CA ARG A 469 8.80 9.97 6.71
C ARG A 469 7.65 10.60 5.94
N GLN A 470 6.48 9.95 5.92
CA GLN A 470 5.29 10.52 5.29
C GLN A 470 4.89 11.85 5.93
N ARG A 471 4.90 11.93 7.26
CA ARG A 471 4.65 13.17 8.01
C ARG A 471 5.68 14.25 7.71
N ILE A 472 6.95 13.90 7.50
CA ILE A 472 8.01 14.82 7.07
C ILE A 472 7.72 15.35 5.66
N CYS A 473 7.29 14.50 4.72
CA CYS A 473 6.89 14.93 3.38
C CYS A 473 5.68 15.87 3.39
N ILE A 474 4.70 15.62 4.27
CA ILE A 474 3.57 16.52 4.51
C ILE A 474 4.06 17.86 5.07
N ALA A 475 4.93 17.87 6.09
CA ALA A 475 5.51 19.09 6.66
C ALA A 475 6.25 19.91 5.60
N ARG A 476 7.03 19.25 4.72
CA ARG A 476 7.73 19.90 3.61
C ARG A 476 6.78 20.56 2.62
N ALA A 477 5.68 19.89 2.27
CA ALA A 477 4.66 20.47 1.38
C ALA A 477 3.98 21.69 2.02
N LEU A 478 3.75 21.67 3.34
CA LEU A 478 3.13 22.75 4.10
C LEU A 478 4.07 23.92 4.39
N ALA A 479 5.38 23.76 4.19
CA ALA A 479 6.39 24.76 4.52
C ALA A 479 6.21 26.09 3.76
N VAL A 480 5.56 26.06 2.61
CA VAL A 480 5.26 27.23 1.78
C VAL A 480 3.83 27.78 1.98
N ASN A 481 3.07 27.21 2.92
CA ASN A 481 1.68 27.57 3.20
C ASN A 481 0.78 27.54 1.93
N PRO A 482 0.64 26.37 1.28
CA PRO A 482 -0.12 26.25 0.04
C PRO A 482 -1.63 26.37 0.29
N ARG A 483 -2.41 26.66 -0.77
CA ARG A 483 -3.89 26.58 -0.77
C ARG A 483 -4.39 25.25 -1.33
N LEU A 484 -3.61 24.61 -2.21
CA LEU A 484 -3.91 23.32 -2.83
C LEU A 484 -2.78 22.32 -2.54
N VAL A 485 -3.13 21.12 -2.10
CA VAL A 485 -2.17 20.02 -1.97
C VAL A 485 -2.70 18.79 -2.71
N ILE A 486 -1.90 18.25 -3.62
CA ILE A 486 -2.18 16.99 -4.28
C ILE A 486 -1.52 15.88 -3.46
N CYS A 487 -2.31 14.97 -2.91
CA CYS A 487 -1.84 13.79 -2.19
C CYS A 487 -1.81 12.61 -3.17
N ASP A 488 -0.65 12.30 -3.75
CA ASP A 488 -0.48 11.24 -4.75
C ASP A 488 -0.13 9.92 -4.06
N GLU A 489 -1.15 9.07 -3.81
CA GLU A 489 -1.06 7.78 -3.10
C GLU A 489 -0.27 7.87 -1.77
N SER A 490 -0.41 8.99 -1.08
CA SER A 490 0.43 9.37 0.07
C SER A 490 0.28 8.48 1.32
N VAL A 491 -0.64 7.53 1.32
CA VAL A 491 -0.89 6.61 2.47
C VAL A 491 -0.89 5.14 2.07
N SER A 492 -0.69 4.80 0.81
CA SER A 492 -0.85 3.44 0.28
C SER A 492 0.19 2.43 0.78
N ALA A 493 1.37 2.90 1.16
CA ALA A 493 2.46 2.06 1.66
C ALA A 493 2.53 1.99 3.20
N LEU A 494 1.47 2.46 3.88
CA LEU A 494 1.42 2.51 5.35
C LEU A 494 0.51 1.43 5.90
N ASP A 495 0.88 0.89 7.06
CA ASP A 495 -0.01 0.00 7.83
C ASP A 495 -1.31 0.71 8.21
N VAL A 496 -2.39 -0.04 8.36
CA VAL A 496 -3.75 0.47 8.60
C VAL A 496 -3.81 1.44 9.78
N SER A 497 -3.09 1.19 10.89
CA SER A 497 -3.10 2.07 12.06
C SER A 497 -2.34 3.38 11.81
N VAL A 498 -1.19 3.30 11.13
CA VAL A 498 -0.40 4.49 10.75
C VAL A 498 -1.14 5.29 9.69
N GLN A 499 -1.79 4.61 8.75
CA GLN A 499 -2.66 5.21 7.74
C GLN A 499 -3.78 6.03 8.40
N ALA A 500 -4.52 5.47 9.36
CA ALA A 500 -5.55 6.19 10.10
C ALA A 500 -5.03 7.47 10.78
N GLN A 501 -3.84 7.40 11.39
CA GLN A 501 -3.20 8.57 12.01
C GLN A 501 -2.85 9.66 10.99
N VAL A 502 -2.35 9.28 9.79
CA VAL A 502 -1.99 10.24 8.73
C VAL A 502 -3.24 10.84 8.10
N LEU A 503 -4.31 10.06 7.90
CA LEU A 503 -5.60 10.55 7.40
C LEU A 503 -6.23 11.57 8.37
N ASN A 504 -6.23 11.25 9.67
CA ASN A 504 -6.66 12.19 10.71
C ASN A 504 -5.82 13.47 10.74
N LEU A 505 -4.50 13.35 10.56
CA LEU A 505 -3.60 14.49 10.45
C LEU A 505 -3.96 15.38 9.25
N LEU A 506 -4.18 14.78 8.07
CA LEU A 506 -4.55 15.53 6.87
C LEU A 506 -5.89 16.25 7.03
N ASN A 507 -6.92 15.60 7.62
CA ASN A 507 -8.20 16.23 7.90
C ASN A 507 -8.05 17.41 8.89
N ARG A 508 -7.32 17.23 9.98
CA ARG A 508 -7.04 18.31 10.93
C ARG A 508 -6.33 19.49 10.25
N LEU A 509 -5.28 19.24 9.49
CA LEU A 509 -4.54 20.28 8.76
C LEU A 509 -5.42 20.98 7.71
N LYS A 510 -6.36 20.26 7.07
CA LYS A 510 -7.36 20.84 6.15
C LYS A 510 -8.21 21.87 6.87
N GLU A 511 -8.76 21.54 8.02
CA GLU A 511 -9.60 22.43 8.83
C GLU A 511 -8.80 23.63 9.37
N GLU A 512 -7.65 23.40 9.99
CA GLU A 512 -6.82 24.42 10.63
C GLU A 512 -6.26 25.45 9.63
N ARG A 513 -5.95 25.02 8.39
CA ARG A 513 -5.29 25.85 7.38
C ARG A 513 -6.16 26.16 6.15
N ASN A 514 -7.43 25.74 6.15
CA ASN A 514 -8.36 25.85 5.01
C ASN A 514 -7.76 25.30 3.70
N LEU A 515 -7.15 24.10 3.77
CA LEU A 515 -6.49 23.47 2.62
C LEU A 515 -7.52 22.84 1.68
N THR A 516 -7.23 22.90 0.41
CA THR A 516 -7.93 22.17 -0.66
C THR A 516 -7.10 20.95 -1.05
N TYR A 517 -7.74 19.77 -1.19
CA TYR A 517 -7.03 18.56 -1.56
C TYR A 517 -7.51 17.99 -2.90
N ILE A 518 -6.56 17.46 -3.69
CA ILE A 518 -6.83 16.40 -4.66
C ILE A 518 -6.19 15.14 -4.07
N PHE A 519 -7.03 14.18 -3.68
CA PHE A 519 -6.61 12.99 -2.97
C PHE A 519 -6.64 11.77 -3.91
N ILE A 520 -5.47 11.31 -4.35
CA ILE A 520 -5.31 10.16 -5.22
C ILE A 520 -5.04 8.93 -4.37
N SER A 521 -5.85 7.90 -4.52
CA SER A 521 -5.63 6.59 -3.89
C SER A 521 -6.26 5.49 -4.74
N HIS A 522 -5.76 4.28 -4.58
CA HIS A 522 -6.39 3.06 -5.08
C HIS A 522 -7.28 2.40 -4.00
N ASP A 523 -7.16 2.79 -2.72
CA ASP A 523 -8.05 2.34 -1.65
C ASP A 523 -9.32 3.21 -1.62
N LEU A 524 -10.42 2.61 -2.07
CA LEU A 524 -11.71 3.28 -2.16
C LEU A 524 -12.31 3.61 -0.80
N SER A 525 -12.04 2.84 0.26
CA SER A 525 -12.51 3.12 1.62
C SER A 525 -11.88 4.41 2.16
N VAL A 526 -10.59 4.57 1.90
CA VAL A 526 -9.83 5.78 2.24
C VAL A 526 -10.34 6.98 1.45
N VAL A 527 -10.62 6.80 0.15
CA VAL A 527 -11.14 7.88 -0.69
C VAL A 527 -12.54 8.29 -0.23
N ARG A 528 -13.44 7.35 0.07
CA ARG A 528 -14.76 7.67 0.62
C ARG A 528 -14.64 8.47 1.93
N PHE A 529 -13.75 8.09 2.82
CA PHE A 529 -13.55 8.78 4.09
C PHE A 529 -13.03 10.22 3.90
N MET A 530 -12.05 10.42 3.02
CA MET A 530 -11.37 11.71 2.83
C MET A 530 -12.13 12.71 1.96
N SER A 531 -12.92 12.21 0.99
CA SER A 531 -13.37 13.03 -0.14
C SER A 531 -14.77 13.57 0.03
N ASP A 532 -14.98 14.76 -0.51
CA ASP A 532 -16.30 15.40 -0.67
C ASP A 532 -16.96 14.90 -1.97
N ARG A 533 -16.23 14.94 -3.09
CA ARG A 533 -16.61 14.31 -4.37
C ARG A 533 -15.51 13.35 -4.83
N VAL A 534 -15.88 12.43 -5.70
CA VAL A 534 -14.94 11.47 -6.29
C VAL A 534 -15.05 11.51 -7.81
N LEU A 535 -13.89 11.58 -8.46
CA LEU A 535 -13.72 11.41 -9.90
C LEU A 535 -13.12 10.03 -10.17
N VAL A 536 -13.82 9.23 -10.95
CA VAL A 536 -13.35 7.90 -11.40
C VAL A 536 -12.70 8.05 -12.76
N MET A 537 -11.46 7.56 -12.90
CA MET A 537 -10.70 7.57 -14.15
C MET A 537 -10.50 6.17 -14.71
N TYR A 538 -10.62 6.03 -16.01
CA TYR A 538 -10.34 4.81 -16.75
C TYR A 538 -9.66 5.13 -18.09
N ASN A 539 -8.51 4.49 -18.36
CA ASN A 539 -7.74 4.68 -19.60
C ASN A 539 -7.52 6.16 -19.99
N GLY A 540 -7.11 6.98 -19.04
CA GLY A 540 -6.81 8.40 -19.26
C GLY A 540 -8.03 9.34 -19.29
N LYS A 541 -9.25 8.80 -19.16
CA LYS A 541 -10.50 9.57 -19.25
C LYS A 541 -11.29 9.56 -17.95
N PRO A 542 -12.05 10.64 -17.65
CA PRO A 542 -13.04 10.62 -16.61
C PRO A 542 -14.23 9.76 -17.05
N VAL A 543 -14.72 8.87 -16.21
CA VAL A 543 -15.87 8.01 -16.52
C VAL A 543 -17.09 8.31 -15.64
N GLU A 544 -16.88 8.79 -14.41
CA GLU A 544 -17.93 9.18 -13.49
C GLU A 544 -17.40 10.17 -12.46
N MET A 545 -18.19 11.18 -12.11
CA MET A 545 -17.89 12.10 -11.02
C MET A 545 -19.18 12.43 -10.27
N ASN A 546 -19.17 12.24 -8.95
CA ASN A 546 -20.32 12.55 -8.10
C ASN A 546 -19.89 12.87 -6.67
N ASP A 547 -20.83 13.29 -5.80
CA ASP A 547 -20.66 13.25 -4.35
C ASP A 547 -20.13 11.88 -3.94
N ALA A 548 -19.24 11.85 -2.94
CA ALA A 548 -18.59 10.60 -2.58
C ALA A 548 -19.58 9.54 -2.09
N ASP A 549 -20.57 9.93 -1.26
CA ASP A 549 -21.53 8.96 -0.73
C ASP A 549 -22.44 8.45 -1.84
N GLU A 550 -22.96 9.34 -2.69
CA GLU A 550 -23.82 8.99 -3.83
C GLU A 550 -23.10 8.07 -4.83
N LEU A 551 -21.84 8.33 -5.12
CA LEU A 551 -21.06 7.50 -6.05
C LEU A 551 -20.85 6.07 -5.53
N PHE A 552 -20.63 5.92 -4.20
CA PHE A 552 -20.44 4.60 -3.60
C PHE A 552 -21.75 3.83 -3.40
N GLU A 553 -22.85 4.51 -3.11
CA GLU A 553 -24.15 3.89 -2.88
C GLU A 553 -24.93 3.60 -4.18
N HIS A 554 -24.82 4.52 -5.16
CA HIS A 554 -25.55 4.47 -6.41
C HIS A 554 -24.67 4.69 -7.66
N PRO A 555 -23.60 3.89 -7.85
CA PRO A 555 -22.69 4.03 -9.00
C PRO A 555 -23.47 3.83 -10.31
N GLN A 556 -23.28 4.73 -11.28
CA GLN A 556 -23.97 4.68 -12.57
C GLN A 556 -23.15 3.93 -13.62
N ASN A 557 -21.82 4.17 -13.64
CA ASN A 557 -20.95 3.58 -14.63
C ASN A 557 -20.59 2.12 -14.29
N ASP A 558 -20.61 1.23 -15.26
CA ASP A 558 -20.32 -0.19 -15.06
C ASP A 558 -18.87 -0.45 -14.58
N TYR A 559 -17.92 0.40 -14.97
CA TYR A 559 -16.56 0.33 -14.45
C TYR A 559 -16.51 0.71 -12.96
N THR A 560 -17.20 1.77 -12.55
CA THR A 560 -17.34 2.16 -11.14
C THR A 560 -17.96 1.04 -10.30
N LYS A 561 -19.03 0.40 -10.81
CA LYS A 561 -19.66 -0.77 -10.14
C LYS A 561 -18.67 -1.90 -9.94
N LYS A 562 -17.88 -2.24 -10.98
CA LYS A 562 -16.85 -3.29 -10.88
C LYS A 562 -15.75 -2.94 -9.87
N LEU A 563 -15.33 -1.68 -9.86
CA LEU A 563 -14.29 -1.18 -8.96
C LEU A 563 -14.76 -1.26 -7.48
N ILE A 564 -16.00 -0.85 -7.21
CA ILE A 564 -16.59 -0.94 -5.86
C ILE A 564 -16.82 -2.40 -5.45
N ALA A 565 -17.30 -3.25 -6.36
CA ALA A 565 -17.51 -4.68 -6.09
C ALA A 565 -16.20 -5.46 -5.84
N ALA A 566 -15.05 -4.91 -6.19
CA ALA A 566 -13.75 -5.51 -5.92
C ALA A 566 -13.22 -5.24 -4.51
N LEU A 567 -13.90 -4.38 -3.70
CA LEU A 567 -13.46 -4.06 -2.34
C LEU A 567 -13.52 -5.30 -1.42
N PRO A 568 -12.43 -5.64 -0.72
CA PRO A 568 -12.43 -6.74 0.23
C PRO A 568 -13.39 -6.49 1.39
N GLY A 569 -14.18 -7.51 1.77
CA GLY A 569 -15.03 -7.47 2.96
C GLY A 569 -16.39 -6.78 2.81
N ILE A 570 -16.81 -6.37 1.60
CA ILE A 570 -18.16 -5.82 1.36
C ILE A 570 -19.21 -6.92 1.16
N HIS A 571 -18.81 -8.10 0.74
CA HIS A 571 -19.73 -9.23 0.60
C HIS A 571 -19.58 -10.17 1.80
N PRO A 572 -20.60 -10.32 2.68
CA PRO A 572 -20.62 -11.45 3.58
C PRO A 572 -20.58 -12.72 2.71
N LYS A 573 -19.69 -13.66 3.04
CA LYS A 573 -19.70 -14.98 2.41
C LYS A 573 -21.11 -15.56 2.54
N ALA A 574 -21.79 -15.79 1.39
CA ALA A 574 -23.04 -16.51 1.32
C ALA A 574 -22.86 -17.95 1.80
#